data_36afa7437770ecdf4d339598bfcd32f3
#
_entry.id   36afa7437770ecdf4d339598bfcd32f3
#
_cell.length_a   1.000
_cell.length_b   1.000
_cell.length_c   1.000
_cell.angle_alpha   90.00
_cell.angle_beta   90.00
_cell.angle_gamma   90.00
#
_symmetry.space_group_name_H-M   'P 1'
#
loop_
_entity.id
_entity.type
_entity.pdbx_description
1 polymer ?
#
loop_
_entity_poly.entity_id
_entity_poly.type
_entity_poly.pdbx_seq_one_letter_code
_entity_poly.pdbx_strand_id
1 'polypeptide(L)'
;MSRLGVLCAGRHFETGVSGIVDCCGMPYLDVEGMFTHFAVADEADEADVDYTKKQFELFKSTVAAVEERIGRRIPLRHCANTGAVALYPETYMDMVRPGLLLYGYGEFAEKLGLRPAMALKAMINTIKIYDEGTDISYGRLFTTSAPTRIGVIPYGYADGFFRCLSNRCS
;
A
#
# COMPACT_ATOMS: atom_id res chain seq x y z
N MET A 1 -26.64 -0.43 5.37
CA MET A 1 -26.01 0.91 5.35
C MET A 1 -24.72 0.80 4.56
N SER A 2 -24.61 1.52 3.46
CA SER A 2 -23.40 1.50 2.63
C SER A 2 -22.46 2.62 3.10
N ARG A 3 -21.27 2.26 3.56
CA ARG A 3 -20.23 3.24 3.88
C ARG A 3 -19.57 3.70 2.59
N LEU A 4 -19.59 4.98 2.33
CA LEU A 4 -19.03 5.56 1.12
C LEU A 4 -17.74 6.31 1.44
N GLY A 5 -16.63 5.87 0.84
CA GLY A 5 -15.40 6.63 0.76
C GLY A 5 -15.35 7.33 -0.60
N VAL A 6 -14.97 8.59 -0.63
CA VAL A 6 -14.87 9.36 -1.88
C VAL A 6 -13.42 9.70 -2.15
N LEU A 7 -12.95 9.29 -3.35
CA LEU A 7 -11.62 9.64 -3.85
C LEU A 7 -11.71 10.95 -4.63
N CYS A 8 -11.07 12.01 -4.14
CA CYS A 8 -10.96 13.27 -4.86
C CYS A 8 -9.74 13.25 -5.78
N ALA A 9 -9.92 12.89 -7.04
CA ALA A 9 -8.91 13.05 -8.09
C ALA A 9 -9.31 14.22 -9.02
N GLY A 10 -8.63 15.26 -8.90
CA GLY A 10 -8.26 16.54 -9.43
C GLY A 10 -8.75 17.12 -10.65
N ARG A 11 -9.44 17.02 -11.60
CA ARG A 11 -9.58 18.02 -12.70
C ARG A 11 -10.80 18.97 -12.62
N HIS A 12 -11.77 18.67 -11.80
CA HIS A 12 -13.00 19.46 -11.70
C HIS A 12 -13.45 19.54 -10.24
N PHE A 13 -12.79 20.40 -9.48
CA PHE A 13 -13.06 20.63 -8.06
C PHE A 13 -14.56 20.81 -7.77
N GLU A 14 -15.22 21.74 -8.49
CA GLU A 14 -16.64 22.03 -8.29
C GLU A 14 -17.55 20.85 -8.58
N THR A 15 -17.28 20.08 -9.64
CA THR A 15 -18.04 18.88 -9.97
C THR A 15 -17.83 17.79 -8.91
N GLY A 16 -16.60 17.63 -8.40
CA GLY A 16 -16.30 16.71 -7.33
C GLY A 16 -17.02 17.04 -6.04
N VAL A 17 -16.97 18.31 -5.62
CA VAL A 17 -17.67 18.79 -4.41
C VAL A 17 -19.19 18.59 -4.55
N SER A 18 -19.79 18.94 -5.70
CA SER A 18 -21.24 18.76 -5.91
C SER A 18 -21.65 17.31 -5.83
N GLY A 19 -20.90 16.39 -6.46
CA GLY A 19 -21.19 14.95 -6.38
C GLY A 19 -21.10 14.38 -4.95
N ILE A 20 -20.18 14.88 -4.13
CA ILE A 20 -20.09 14.47 -2.72
C ILE A 20 -21.29 15.01 -1.92
N VAL A 21 -21.66 16.26 -2.15
CA VAL A 21 -22.84 16.89 -1.51
C VAL A 21 -24.12 16.11 -1.87
N ASP A 22 -24.28 15.72 -3.15
CA ASP A 22 -25.40 14.89 -3.59
C ASP A 22 -25.44 13.55 -2.85
N CYS A 23 -24.29 12.88 -2.71
CA CYS A 23 -24.19 11.65 -1.93
C CYS A 23 -24.61 11.85 -0.46
N CYS A 24 -24.20 12.97 0.15
CA CYS A 24 -24.57 13.31 1.53
C CYS A 24 -26.08 13.55 1.71
N GLY A 25 -26.78 13.93 0.63
CA GLY A 25 -28.23 14.16 0.61
C GLY A 25 -29.06 12.91 0.31
N MET A 26 -28.46 11.79 -0.07
CA MET A 26 -29.20 10.57 -0.44
C MET A 26 -29.89 9.92 0.76
N PRO A 27 -31.19 9.59 0.70
CA PRO A 27 -31.98 9.18 1.88
C PRO A 27 -31.59 7.82 2.46
N TYR A 28 -30.84 7.00 1.73
CA TYR A 28 -30.44 5.65 2.15
C TYR A 28 -28.92 5.52 2.42
N LEU A 29 -28.20 6.64 2.36
CA LEU A 29 -26.78 6.69 2.68
C LEU A 29 -26.53 7.45 3.97
N ASP A 30 -25.65 6.89 4.79
CA ASP A 30 -25.05 7.62 5.89
C ASP A 30 -23.56 7.84 5.57
N VAL A 31 -23.20 9.08 5.28
CA VAL A 31 -21.82 9.44 4.97
C VAL A 31 -21.10 9.72 6.27
N GLU A 32 -20.41 8.70 6.78
CA GLU A 32 -19.63 8.75 8.02
C GLU A 32 -18.24 9.35 7.83
N GLY A 33 -17.68 9.25 6.61
CA GLY A 33 -16.31 9.70 6.39
C GLY A 33 -15.98 10.13 4.97
N MET A 34 -14.88 10.85 4.87
CA MET A 34 -14.32 11.33 3.62
C MET A 34 -12.81 11.11 3.60
N PHE A 35 -12.26 10.63 2.48
CA PHE A 35 -10.83 10.37 2.40
C PHE A 35 -10.23 10.67 1.03
N THR A 36 -8.92 10.86 1.02
CA THR A 36 -8.06 10.70 -0.15
C THR A 36 -6.99 9.65 0.12
N HIS A 37 -6.30 9.21 -0.92
CA HIS A 37 -5.15 8.31 -0.81
C HIS A 37 -3.96 8.95 -1.50
N PHE A 38 -2.88 9.17 -0.76
CA PHE A 38 -1.67 9.77 -1.32
C PHE A 38 -1.03 8.84 -2.34
N ALA A 39 -0.58 9.42 -3.45
CA ALA A 39 -0.02 8.66 -4.56
C ALA A 39 1.47 8.34 -4.35
N VAL A 40 2.22 9.27 -3.74
CA VAL A 40 3.70 9.25 -3.68
C VAL A 40 4.21 9.71 -2.30
N ALA A 41 3.45 9.47 -1.22
CA ALA A 41 3.84 9.92 0.12
C ALA A 41 5.03 9.16 0.73
N ASP A 42 5.49 8.11 0.10
CA ASP A 42 6.66 7.29 0.44
C ASP A 42 7.91 7.67 -0.36
N GLU A 43 7.78 8.51 -1.37
CA GLU A 43 8.89 8.97 -2.19
C GLU A 43 9.59 10.18 -1.57
N ALA A 44 10.91 10.30 -1.79
CA ALA A 44 11.75 11.35 -1.22
C ALA A 44 12.13 12.46 -2.22
N ASP A 45 11.75 12.34 -3.49
CA ASP A 45 11.97 13.35 -4.51
C ASP A 45 11.19 14.63 -4.20
N GLU A 46 11.80 15.79 -4.44
CA GLU A 46 11.21 17.10 -4.12
C GLU A 46 9.86 17.32 -4.84
N ALA A 47 9.75 16.85 -6.08
CA ALA A 47 8.52 16.95 -6.86
C ALA A 47 7.39 16.09 -6.26
N ASP A 48 7.71 14.92 -5.72
CA ASP A 48 6.77 14.00 -5.08
C ASP A 48 6.34 14.50 -3.70
N VAL A 49 7.26 15.10 -2.95
CA VAL A 49 6.96 15.79 -1.68
C VAL A 49 5.99 16.94 -1.94
N ASP A 50 6.26 17.77 -2.95
CA ASP A 50 5.38 18.88 -3.34
C ASP A 50 4.01 18.38 -3.83
N TYR A 51 3.98 17.29 -4.59
CA TYR A 51 2.74 16.68 -5.04
C TYR A 51 1.89 16.21 -3.85
N THR A 52 2.50 15.54 -2.88
CA THR A 52 1.84 15.07 -1.66
C THR A 52 1.24 16.24 -0.87
N LYS A 53 1.98 17.32 -0.69
CA LYS A 53 1.49 18.56 -0.04
C LYS A 53 0.31 19.17 -0.79
N LYS A 54 0.40 19.30 -2.11
CA LYS A 54 -0.69 19.81 -2.96
C LYS A 54 -1.94 18.92 -2.87
N GLN A 55 -1.77 17.60 -2.85
CA GLN A 55 -2.87 16.66 -2.69
C GLN A 55 -3.55 16.84 -1.32
N PHE A 56 -2.78 17.04 -0.26
CA PHE A 56 -3.32 17.32 1.07
C PHE A 56 -4.10 18.63 1.14
N GLU A 57 -3.56 19.71 0.60
CA GLU A 57 -4.26 21.01 0.56
C GLU A 57 -5.56 20.94 -0.26
N LEU A 58 -5.53 20.24 -1.40
CA LEU A 58 -6.73 20.00 -2.20
C LEU A 58 -7.78 19.22 -1.41
N PHE A 59 -7.36 18.19 -0.66
CA PHE A 59 -8.27 17.42 0.16
C PHE A 59 -8.90 18.28 1.27
N LYS A 60 -8.12 19.07 1.99
CA LYS A 60 -8.62 19.98 3.03
C LYS A 60 -9.63 20.99 2.48
N SER A 61 -9.32 21.62 1.34
CA SER A 61 -10.24 22.57 0.71
C SER A 61 -11.52 21.90 0.22
N THR A 62 -11.43 20.66 -0.29
CA THR A 62 -12.61 19.90 -0.69
C THR A 62 -13.48 19.55 0.51
N VAL A 63 -12.89 19.09 1.62
CA VAL A 63 -13.61 18.83 2.87
C VAL A 63 -14.34 20.09 3.35
N ALA A 64 -13.65 21.22 3.41
CA ALA A 64 -14.23 22.48 3.86
C ALA A 64 -15.43 22.91 2.99
N ALA A 65 -15.28 22.84 1.66
CA ALA A 65 -16.35 23.19 0.73
C ALA A 65 -17.57 22.26 0.83
N VAL A 66 -17.34 20.97 1.08
CA VAL A 66 -18.43 20.01 1.31
C VAL A 66 -19.15 20.30 2.62
N GLU A 67 -18.41 20.44 3.72
CA GLU A 67 -18.95 20.70 5.06
C GLU A 67 -19.77 22.00 5.10
N GLU A 68 -19.30 23.05 4.42
CA GLU A 68 -20.03 24.30 4.25
C GLU A 68 -21.39 24.10 3.56
N ARG A 69 -21.38 23.33 2.45
CA ARG A 69 -22.61 23.11 1.65
C ARG A 69 -23.63 22.22 2.34
N ILE A 70 -23.17 21.20 3.08
CA ILE A 70 -24.08 20.31 3.80
C ILE A 70 -24.47 20.81 5.19
N GLY A 71 -23.86 21.90 5.66
CA GLY A 71 -24.14 22.52 6.96
C GLY A 71 -23.76 21.67 8.17
N ARG A 72 -22.88 20.68 7.99
CA ARG A 72 -22.40 19.82 9.10
C ARG A 72 -20.98 19.35 8.84
N ARG A 73 -20.28 19.01 9.93
CA ARG A 73 -18.97 18.36 9.85
C ARG A 73 -19.09 16.93 9.33
N ILE A 74 -18.16 16.48 8.51
CA ILE A 74 -17.95 15.06 8.21
C ILE A 74 -17.21 14.42 9.42
N PRO A 75 -17.78 13.41 10.07
CA PRO A 75 -17.22 12.86 11.30
C PRO A 75 -15.80 12.34 11.19
N LEU A 76 -15.49 11.60 10.09
CA LEU A 76 -14.24 10.90 9.93
C LEU A 76 -13.52 11.32 8.64
N ARG A 77 -12.49 12.18 8.76
CA ARG A 77 -11.68 12.63 7.64
C ARG A 77 -10.30 12.01 7.75
N HIS A 78 -9.80 11.41 6.68
CA HIS A 78 -8.53 10.73 6.72
C HIS A 78 -7.84 10.63 5.37
N CYS A 79 -6.51 10.72 5.37
CA CYS A 79 -5.70 10.65 4.14
C CYS A 79 -4.38 9.88 4.33
N ALA A 80 -3.83 9.83 5.54
CA ALA A 80 -2.53 9.23 5.79
C ALA A 80 -2.51 7.72 5.50
N ASN A 81 -1.73 7.31 4.50
CA ASN A 81 -1.31 5.95 4.22
C ASN A 81 0.01 5.63 4.95
N THR A 82 0.65 4.50 4.67
CA THR A 82 1.92 4.08 5.29
C THR A 82 3.00 5.16 5.23
N GLY A 83 3.30 5.71 4.05
CA GLY A 83 4.31 6.75 3.87
C GLY A 83 3.96 8.03 4.63
N ALA A 84 2.71 8.46 4.55
CA ALA A 84 2.25 9.65 5.26
C ALA A 84 2.25 9.48 6.79
N VAL A 85 1.97 8.28 7.30
CA VAL A 85 2.12 7.99 8.74
C VAL A 85 3.57 8.13 9.20
N ALA A 86 4.52 7.75 8.35
CA ALA A 86 5.94 7.83 8.69
C ALA A 86 6.54 9.24 8.54
N LEU A 87 6.08 10.04 7.55
CA LEU A 87 6.78 11.24 7.11
C LEU A 87 5.96 12.53 7.28
N TYR A 88 4.63 12.48 7.37
CA TYR A 88 3.74 13.66 7.36
C TYR A 88 2.73 13.63 8.51
N PRO A 89 3.15 13.83 9.77
CA PRO A 89 2.26 13.82 10.94
C PRO A 89 1.08 14.78 10.83
N GLU A 90 1.25 15.91 10.11
CA GLU A 90 0.19 16.88 9.86
C GLU A 90 -1.00 16.33 9.07
N THR A 91 -0.84 15.17 8.43
CA THR A 91 -1.89 14.53 7.62
C THR A 91 -2.76 13.54 8.39
N TYR A 92 -2.53 13.33 9.68
CA TYR A 92 -3.22 12.28 10.46
C TYR A 92 -4.71 12.50 10.56
N MET A 93 -5.15 13.75 10.68
CA MET A 93 -6.56 14.13 10.80
C MET A 93 -7.31 13.29 11.87
N ASP A 94 -8.45 12.66 11.49
CA ASP A 94 -9.27 11.89 12.45
C ASP A 94 -8.87 10.40 12.48
N MET A 95 -8.14 9.88 11.45
CA MET A 95 -7.73 8.48 11.37
C MET A 95 -6.52 8.31 10.44
N VAL A 96 -5.69 7.31 10.71
CA VAL A 96 -4.57 6.89 9.85
C VAL A 96 -4.78 5.46 9.33
N ARG A 97 -4.15 5.13 8.20
CA ARG A 97 -4.23 3.82 7.54
C ARG A 97 -2.81 3.29 7.28
N PRO A 98 -2.10 2.80 8.29
CA PRO A 98 -0.67 2.49 8.19
C PRO A 98 -0.33 1.27 7.30
N GLY A 99 -1.28 0.46 6.87
CA GLY A 99 -1.05 -0.63 5.92
C GLY A 99 0.12 -1.53 6.30
N LEU A 100 1.19 -1.51 5.50
CA LEU A 100 2.38 -2.35 5.68
C LEU A 100 3.07 -2.17 7.03
N LEU A 101 3.01 -0.98 7.63
CA LEU A 101 3.61 -0.74 8.95
C LEU A 101 2.98 -1.60 10.05
N LEU A 102 1.69 -1.94 9.96
CA LEU A 102 1.04 -2.84 10.94
C LEU A 102 1.67 -4.23 10.94
N TYR A 103 2.22 -4.64 9.82
CA TYR A 103 2.87 -5.94 9.68
C TYR A 103 4.39 -5.87 9.90
N GLY A 104 4.93 -4.70 10.18
CA GLY A 104 6.37 -4.50 10.34
C GLY A 104 7.15 -4.65 9.04
N TYR A 105 6.54 -4.32 7.90
CA TYR A 105 7.16 -4.37 6.59
C TYR A 105 7.21 -3.00 5.93
N GLY A 106 8.03 -2.90 4.89
CA GLY A 106 8.27 -1.69 4.13
C GLY A 106 9.46 -0.90 4.64
N GLU A 107 9.90 0.06 3.84
CA GLU A 107 11.13 0.83 4.06
C GLU A 107 11.16 1.56 5.41
N PHE A 108 10.02 2.00 5.92
CA PHE A 108 9.94 2.74 7.17
C PHE A 108 9.89 1.85 8.41
N ALA A 109 9.63 0.55 8.26
CA ALA A 109 9.47 -0.36 9.40
C ALA A 109 10.75 -0.45 10.23
N GLU A 110 11.91 -0.60 9.59
CA GLU A 110 13.20 -0.65 10.25
C GLU A 110 13.54 0.68 10.94
N LYS A 111 13.33 1.81 10.25
CA LYS A 111 13.57 3.16 10.79
C LYS A 111 12.74 3.44 12.04
N LEU A 112 11.54 2.86 12.11
CA LEU A 112 10.62 2.98 13.25
C LEU A 112 10.79 1.88 14.31
N GLY A 113 11.77 0.98 14.15
CA GLY A 113 12.03 -0.12 15.08
C GLY A 113 10.94 -1.17 15.13
N LEU A 114 10.14 -1.32 14.06
CA LEU A 114 9.07 -2.30 13.98
C LEU A 114 9.63 -3.70 13.68
N ARG A 115 8.93 -4.71 14.15
CA ARG A 115 9.30 -6.11 13.90
C ARG A 115 8.31 -6.75 12.94
N PRO A 116 8.77 -7.57 11.96
CA PRO A 116 7.87 -8.33 11.10
C PRO A 116 6.90 -9.19 11.89
N ALA A 117 5.60 -9.04 11.62
CA ALA A 117 4.53 -9.79 12.26
C ALA A 117 4.26 -11.15 11.59
N MET A 118 4.79 -11.37 10.37
CA MET A 118 4.64 -12.61 9.62
C MET A 118 6.01 -13.18 9.24
N ALA A 119 6.08 -14.50 9.12
CA ALA A 119 7.21 -15.20 8.52
C ALA A 119 6.68 -16.40 7.74
N LEU A 120 7.09 -16.52 6.49
CA LEU A 120 6.89 -17.74 5.71
C LEU A 120 8.04 -18.71 6.02
N LYS A 121 7.71 -19.89 6.54
CA LYS A 121 8.70 -20.90 6.87
C LYS A 121 8.38 -22.19 6.13
N ALA A 122 9.43 -22.85 5.62
CA ALA A 122 9.32 -24.17 5.02
C ALA A 122 10.53 -25.03 5.41
N MET A 123 10.34 -26.34 5.46
CA MET A 123 11.44 -27.28 5.70
C MET A 123 12.07 -27.69 4.36
N ILE A 124 13.40 -27.82 4.37
CA ILE A 124 14.11 -28.43 3.25
C ILE A 124 13.80 -29.93 3.26
N ASN A 125 13.14 -30.41 2.21
CA ASN A 125 12.74 -31.81 2.08
C ASN A 125 13.92 -32.72 1.70
N THR A 126 14.77 -32.24 0.78
CA THR A 126 15.89 -33.04 0.24
C THR A 126 17.06 -32.11 -0.05
N ILE A 127 18.27 -32.59 0.23
CA ILE A 127 19.51 -31.90 -0.17
C ILE A 127 20.29 -32.87 -1.07
N LYS A 128 20.68 -32.37 -2.27
CA LYS A 128 21.53 -33.12 -3.21
C LYS A 128 22.70 -32.26 -3.65
N ILE A 129 23.80 -32.92 -4.00
CA ILE A 129 24.94 -32.30 -4.65
C ILE A 129 24.82 -32.59 -6.14
N TYR A 130 24.91 -31.54 -6.95
CA TYR A 130 24.92 -31.63 -8.41
C TYR A 130 26.30 -31.17 -8.91
N ASP A 131 26.77 -31.89 -9.96
CA ASP A 131 28.04 -31.54 -10.60
C ASP A 131 27.91 -30.22 -11.38
N GLU A 132 29.06 -29.65 -11.72
CA GLU A 132 29.14 -28.47 -12.59
C GLU A 132 28.41 -28.74 -13.93
N GLY A 133 27.75 -27.72 -14.46
CA GLY A 133 27.01 -27.79 -15.73
C GLY A 133 25.63 -28.47 -15.62
N THR A 134 25.15 -28.77 -14.42
CA THR A 134 23.81 -29.36 -14.23
C THR A 134 22.74 -28.28 -14.28
N ASP A 135 21.74 -28.48 -15.15
CA ASP A 135 20.57 -27.61 -15.24
C ASP A 135 19.53 -27.94 -14.17
N ILE A 136 19.01 -26.90 -13.52
CA ILE A 136 18.03 -27.06 -12.43
C ILE A 136 16.68 -26.51 -12.88
N SER A 137 15.63 -27.36 -12.67
CA SER A 137 14.21 -26.99 -12.84
C SER A 137 13.79 -26.62 -14.27
N TYR A 138 12.51 -26.25 -14.41
CA TYR A 138 11.90 -25.89 -15.70
C TYR A 138 12.51 -24.64 -16.31
N GLY A 139 12.75 -24.71 -17.60
CA GLY A 139 13.30 -23.60 -18.38
C GLY A 139 14.81 -23.44 -18.23
N ARG A 140 15.48 -24.28 -17.43
CA ARG A 140 16.94 -24.29 -17.27
C ARG A 140 17.50 -22.91 -16.92
N LEU A 141 16.79 -22.17 -16.06
CA LEU A 141 17.15 -20.78 -15.70
C LEU A 141 18.35 -20.70 -14.74
N PHE A 142 18.74 -21.83 -14.16
CA PHE A 142 19.91 -21.93 -13.31
C PHE A 142 20.71 -23.16 -13.71
N THR A 143 22.00 -22.98 -14.01
CA THR A 143 22.97 -24.04 -14.27
C THR A 143 24.08 -23.92 -13.23
N THR A 144 24.49 -25.03 -12.64
CA THR A 144 25.56 -25.05 -11.66
C THR A 144 26.91 -24.70 -12.29
N SER A 145 27.65 -23.75 -11.74
CA SER A 145 28.99 -23.35 -12.19
C SER A 145 30.13 -24.09 -11.49
N ALA A 146 29.81 -24.92 -10.52
CA ALA A 146 30.72 -25.78 -9.76
C ALA A 146 29.87 -26.85 -9.05
N PRO A 147 30.45 -27.87 -8.42
CA PRO A 147 29.69 -28.80 -7.57
C PRO A 147 28.91 -28.05 -6.50
N THR A 148 27.56 -28.09 -6.58
CA THR A 148 26.67 -27.23 -5.81
C THR A 148 25.65 -28.04 -5.00
N ARG A 149 25.49 -27.70 -3.72
CA ARG A 149 24.41 -28.25 -2.87
C ARG A 149 23.10 -27.54 -3.14
N ILE A 150 22.09 -28.29 -3.59
CA ILE A 150 20.74 -27.78 -3.85
C ILE A 150 19.79 -28.38 -2.82
N GLY A 151 19.09 -27.51 -2.11
CA GLY A 151 17.99 -27.87 -1.23
C GLY A 151 16.64 -27.75 -1.93
N VAL A 152 15.80 -28.79 -1.80
CA VAL A 152 14.44 -28.79 -2.34
C VAL A 152 13.48 -28.41 -1.21
N ILE A 153 12.73 -27.36 -1.42
CA ILE A 153 11.66 -26.89 -0.54
C ILE A 153 10.33 -27.30 -1.16
N PRO A 154 9.42 -28.02 -0.44
CA PRO A 154 8.12 -28.44 -0.96
C PRO A 154 7.13 -27.25 -0.99
N TYR A 155 7.48 -26.20 -1.69
CA TYR A 155 6.69 -24.98 -1.88
C TYR A 155 7.03 -24.39 -3.26
N GLY A 156 6.05 -24.26 -4.11
CA GLY A 156 6.27 -23.87 -5.50
C GLY A 156 5.13 -23.02 -6.09
N TYR A 157 5.09 -22.92 -7.40
CA TYR A 157 4.14 -22.06 -8.10
C TYR A 157 2.68 -22.49 -7.91
N ALA A 158 2.41 -23.77 -7.65
CA ALA A 158 1.08 -24.25 -7.31
C ALA A 158 0.61 -23.80 -5.91
N ASP A 159 1.55 -23.39 -5.05
CA ASP A 159 1.29 -22.87 -3.72
C ASP A 159 1.28 -21.34 -3.68
N GLY A 160 1.38 -20.66 -4.84
CA GLY A 160 1.42 -19.22 -4.95
C GLY A 160 2.81 -18.58 -5.09
N PHE A 161 3.89 -19.39 -5.15
CA PHE A 161 5.24 -18.90 -5.42
C PHE A 161 5.48 -18.77 -6.93
N PHE A 162 5.20 -17.61 -7.50
CA PHE A 162 5.19 -17.43 -8.95
C PHE A 162 6.53 -17.67 -9.61
N ARG A 163 6.51 -18.30 -10.79
CA ARG A 163 7.72 -18.60 -11.58
C ARG A 163 8.53 -17.37 -11.99
N CYS A 164 7.91 -16.21 -12.09
CA CYS A 164 8.62 -14.95 -12.37
C CYS A 164 9.58 -14.51 -11.25
N LEU A 165 9.47 -15.13 -10.07
CA LEU A 165 10.39 -14.91 -8.95
C LEU A 165 11.67 -15.77 -9.02
N SER A 166 11.79 -16.66 -10.02
CA SER A 166 12.99 -17.47 -10.21
C SER A 166 14.25 -16.59 -10.28
N ASN A 167 15.28 -16.95 -9.49
CA ASN A 167 16.55 -16.22 -9.36
C ASN A 167 16.41 -14.74 -8.89
N ARG A 168 15.28 -14.36 -8.30
CA ARG A 168 15.03 -12.98 -7.82
C ARG A 168 14.78 -12.89 -6.32
N CYS A 169 14.69 -14.02 -5.64
CA CYS A 169 14.49 -14.08 -4.19
C CYS A 169 15.75 -14.62 -3.53
N SER A 170 16.17 -14.00 -2.45
CA SER A 170 17.24 -14.44 -1.56
C SER A 170 16.66 -14.72 -0.17
#